data_f6d9fa666c27f8491587e8bc8a031cc8
#
_entry.id   f6d9fa666c27f8491587e8bc8a031cc8
#
_cell.length_a   1.000
_cell.length_b   1.000
_cell.length_c   1.000
_cell.angle_alpha   90.00
_cell.angle_beta   90.00
_cell.angle_gamma   90.00
#
_symmetry.space_group_name_H-M   'P 1'
#
loop_
_entity.id
_entity.type
_entity.pdbx_description
1 polymer ?
#
loop_
_entity_poly.entity_id
_entity_poly.type
_entity_poly.pdbx_seq_one_letter_code
_entity_poly.pdbx_strand_id
1 'polypeptide(L)'
;MKKIQVLLKPQCNAEIQNQFATKFGDQCEFTFQGKETEDAIVAAEVVIGEPEEEEILKAENLRWIQLTWVGVDKYTKMKAFPTGVTLTNASGAFGKIISEYVIGNIIALYRELPNYWKNKQKHLWVQNRSSETIYGKNILILGTGDIGRNIAHRMKAFETHVTGIKRTAVPEHLQQMKEFDEVYDLTALDQQLQKADIVIGCLPGTPETKGLLNYERLYSMKKDAILVNVGRGSLIPTEDLIRVLEEGHLKGTVLDVFETEPLPETSPLWNMENVLITPHIAGPSFGGNAEVQDMIWNICMENLERYLNGKKLKNIVRLKDGY
;
A
#
# COMPACT_ATOMS: atom_id res chain seq x y z
N MET A 1 -26.80 13.51 -27.09
CA MET A 1 -26.75 12.31 -26.22
C MET A 1 -26.88 12.76 -24.77
N LYS A 2 -27.46 11.94 -23.88
CA LYS A 2 -27.49 12.25 -22.44
C LYS A 2 -26.06 12.20 -21.91
N LYS A 3 -25.61 13.21 -21.16
CA LYS A 3 -24.27 13.21 -20.55
C LYS A 3 -24.20 12.18 -19.43
N ILE A 4 -23.03 11.56 -19.27
CA ILE A 4 -22.72 10.65 -18.17
C ILE A 4 -22.60 11.46 -16.89
N GLN A 5 -23.30 11.04 -15.83
CA GLN A 5 -23.25 11.67 -14.51
C GLN A 5 -22.03 11.14 -13.74
N VAL A 6 -21.10 12.02 -13.42
CA VAL A 6 -19.84 11.70 -12.74
C VAL A 6 -19.79 12.44 -11.41
N LEU A 7 -19.75 11.70 -10.29
CA LEU A 7 -19.58 12.24 -8.96
C LEU A 7 -18.11 12.13 -8.53
N LEU A 8 -17.46 13.25 -8.19
CA LEU A 8 -16.12 13.28 -7.60
C LEU A 8 -16.22 13.57 -6.10
N LYS A 9 -15.92 12.57 -5.29
CA LYS A 9 -15.96 12.66 -3.82
C LYS A 9 -14.72 13.31 -3.18
N PRO A 10 -13.48 13.17 -3.73
CA PRO A 10 -12.35 13.89 -3.16
C PRO A 10 -12.43 15.40 -3.39
N GLN A 11 -11.84 16.16 -2.48
CA GLN A 11 -11.74 17.60 -2.65
C GLN A 11 -10.89 17.93 -3.88
N CYS A 12 -11.51 18.61 -4.84
CA CYS A 12 -10.89 19.05 -6.08
C CYS A 12 -10.65 20.56 -6.04
N ASN A 13 -9.42 20.98 -6.26
CA ASN A 13 -9.13 22.41 -6.50
C ASN A 13 -9.68 22.87 -7.87
N ALA A 14 -9.70 24.18 -8.10
CA ALA A 14 -10.24 24.74 -9.34
C ALA A 14 -9.51 24.25 -10.60
N GLU A 15 -8.22 23.96 -10.49
CA GLU A 15 -7.41 23.46 -11.60
C GLU A 15 -7.87 22.05 -12.04
N ILE A 16 -8.02 21.13 -11.10
CA ILE A 16 -8.52 19.76 -11.35
C ILE A 16 -9.94 19.81 -11.90
N GLN A 17 -10.83 20.65 -11.31
CA GLN A 17 -12.19 20.81 -11.83
C GLN A 17 -12.18 21.28 -13.30
N ASN A 18 -11.32 22.24 -13.62
CA ASN A 18 -11.16 22.75 -14.99
C ASN A 18 -10.59 21.69 -15.94
N GLN A 19 -9.63 20.86 -15.50
CA GLN A 19 -9.09 19.76 -16.31
C GLN A 19 -10.17 18.75 -16.68
N PHE A 20 -10.99 18.31 -15.73
CA PHE A 20 -12.11 17.41 -15.98
C PHE A 20 -13.15 18.05 -16.92
N ALA A 21 -13.55 19.30 -16.65
CA ALA A 21 -14.54 20.01 -17.45
C ALA A 21 -14.05 20.25 -18.89
N THR A 22 -12.80 20.66 -19.08
CA THR A 22 -12.22 20.91 -20.40
C THR A 22 -12.06 19.61 -21.21
N LYS A 23 -11.61 18.53 -20.55
CA LYS A 23 -11.31 17.28 -21.27
C LYS A 23 -12.56 16.46 -21.57
N PHE A 24 -13.57 16.49 -20.67
CA PHE A 24 -14.71 15.57 -20.72
C PHE A 24 -16.08 16.23 -20.67
N GLY A 25 -16.16 17.58 -20.55
CA GLY A 25 -17.42 18.30 -20.35
C GLY A 25 -18.44 18.16 -21.47
N ASP A 26 -18.01 17.77 -22.68
CA ASP A 26 -18.95 17.48 -23.79
C ASP A 26 -19.73 16.18 -23.57
N GLN A 27 -19.14 15.19 -22.89
CA GLN A 27 -19.69 13.85 -22.66
C GLN A 27 -20.16 13.62 -21.25
N CYS A 28 -19.63 14.37 -20.27
CA CYS A 28 -19.89 14.20 -18.83
C CYS A 28 -20.51 15.45 -18.23
N GLU A 29 -21.29 15.23 -17.18
CA GLU A 29 -21.74 16.24 -16.22
C GLU A 29 -21.15 15.89 -14.86
N PHE A 30 -20.43 16.87 -14.25
CA PHE A 30 -19.65 16.63 -13.04
C PHE A 30 -20.30 17.25 -11.81
N THR A 31 -20.45 16.46 -10.76
CA THR A 31 -20.72 16.93 -9.40
C THR A 31 -19.45 16.79 -8.55
N PHE A 32 -18.95 17.89 -7.99
CA PHE A 32 -17.76 17.93 -7.15
C PHE A 32 -18.12 18.01 -5.69
N GLN A 33 -17.23 17.54 -4.80
CA GLN A 33 -17.39 17.62 -3.35
C GLN A 33 -17.87 19.00 -2.87
N GLY A 34 -18.77 19.01 -1.88
CA GLY A 34 -19.42 20.21 -1.36
C GLY A 34 -20.67 20.63 -2.15
N LYS A 35 -20.95 19.98 -3.26
CA LYS A 35 -22.17 20.13 -4.05
C LYS A 35 -22.95 18.81 -4.13
N GLU A 36 -22.49 17.77 -3.43
CA GLU A 36 -23.13 16.49 -3.38
C GLU A 36 -24.46 16.63 -2.63
N THR A 37 -25.49 16.15 -3.26
CA THR A 37 -26.77 15.90 -2.64
C THR A 37 -27.04 14.40 -2.69
N GLU A 38 -28.02 13.91 -1.92
CA GLU A 38 -28.45 12.52 -2.08
C GLU A 38 -28.85 12.20 -3.53
N ASP A 39 -29.36 13.18 -4.25
CA ASP A 39 -29.72 13.04 -5.66
C ASP A 39 -28.48 12.83 -6.56
N ALA A 40 -27.34 13.39 -6.22
CA ALA A 40 -26.12 13.23 -7.01
C ALA A 40 -25.59 11.80 -7.02
N ILE A 41 -25.61 11.11 -5.87
CA ILE A 41 -25.18 9.70 -5.80
C ILE A 41 -26.17 8.78 -6.50
N VAL A 42 -27.48 9.03 -6.38
CA VAL A 42 -28.52 8.26 -7.05
C VAL A 42 -28.43 8.40 -8.58
N ALA A 43 -28.10 9.62 -9.06
CA ALA A 43 -27.97 9.88 -10.49
C ALA A 43 -26.65 9.39 -11.08
N ALA A 44 -25.60 9.18 -10.26
CA ALA A 44 -24.26 8.88 -10.73
C ALA A 44 -24.16 7.56 -11.50
N GLU A 45 -23.58 7.62 -12.69
CA GLU A 45 -23.15 6.46 -13.46
C GLU A 45 -21.70 6.09 -13.11
N VAL A 46 -20.90 7.10 -12.78
CA VAL A 46 -19.50 6.96 -12.39
C VAL A 46 -19.26 7.68 -11.06
N VAL A 47 -18.58 7.02 -10.12
CA VAL A 47 -18.12 7.64 -8.88
C VAL A 47 -16.58 7.58 -8.86
N ILE A 48 -15.92 8.72 -8.67
CA ILE A 48 -14.49 8.83 -8.40
C ILE A 48 -14.33 9.16 -6.93
N GLY A 49 -13.66 8.28 -6.19
CA GLY A 49 -13.49 8.35 -4.73
C GLY A 49 -14.05 7.12 -4.01
N GLU A 50 -14.25 7.25 -2.71
CA GLU A 50 -14.57 6.16 -1.79
C GLU A 50 -16.03 6.25 -1.30
N PRO A 51 -17.02 5.81 -2.09
CA PRO A 51 -18.41 5.79 -1.64
C PRO A 51 -18.62 4.80 -0.49
N GLU A 52 -19.55 5.14 0.41
CA GLU A 52 -19.99 4.24 1.48
C GLU A 52 -20.91 3.14 0.92
N GLU A 53 -21.02 2.01 1.66
CA GLU A 53 -21.88 0.90 1.23
C GLU A 53 -23.32 1.35 0.96
N GLU A 54 -23.88 2.19 1.84
CA GLU A 54 -25.24 2.73 1.69
C GLU A 54 -25.40 3.59 0.43
N GLU A 55 -24.35 4.35 0.06
CA GLU A 55 -24.35 5.17 -1.16
C GLU A 55 -24.33 4.29 -2.42
N ILE A 56 -23.51 3.24 -2.40
CA ILE A 56 -23.43 2.28 -3.51
C ILE A 56 -24.77 1.57 -3.72
N LEU A 57 -25.44 1.18 -2.63
CA LEU A 57 -26.74 0.49 -2.71
C LEU A 57 -27.88 1.39 -3.18
N LYS A 58 -27.80 2.72 -2.99
CA LYS A 58 -28.76 3.71 -3.49
C LYS A 58 -28.53 4.09 -4.96
N ALA A 59 -27.33 3.85 -5.49
CA ALA A 59 -26.91 4.31 -6.81
C ALA A 59 -27.35 3.35 -7.93
N GLU A 60 -28.61 3.39 -8.31
CA GLU A 60 -29.22 2.48 -9.30
C GLU A 60 -28.57 2.55 -10.70
N ASN A 61 -28.03 3.72 -11.07
CA ASN A 61 -27.39 3.94 -12.36
C ASN A 61 -25.89 3.61 -12.38
N LEU A 62 -25.32 3.27 -11.24
CA LEU A 62 -23.86 3.09 -11.08
C LEU A 62 -23.32 1.95 -11.96
N ARG A 63 -22.25 2.24 -12.69
CA ARG A 63 -21.56 1.30 -13.58
C ARG A 63 -20.09 1.15 -13.23
N TRP A 64 -19.50 2.21 -12.68
CA TRP A 64 -18.06 2.21 -12.39
C TRP A 64 -17.72 3.07 -11.17
N ILE A 65 -16.86 2.51 -10.30
CA ILE A 65 -16.23 3.21 -9.18
C ILE A 65 -14.73 3.23 -9.43
N GLN A 66 -14.13 4.42 -9.45
CA GLN A 66 -12.69 4.63 -9.45
C GLN A 66 -12.25 5.06 -8.07
N LEU A 67 -11.59 4.16 -7.33
CA LEU A 67 -10.98 4.52 -6.06
C LEU A 67 -9.74 5.39 -6.26
N THR A 68 -9.50 6.30 -5.32
CA THR A 68 -8.30 7.14 -5.27
C THR A 68 -7.22 6.53 -4.37
N TRP A 69 -7.52 5.40 -3.74
CA TRP A 69 -6.62 4.58 -2.93
C TRP A 69 -6.31 3.25 -3.61
N VAL A 70 -5.34 2.51 -3.03
CA VAL A 70 -5.04 1.14 -3.47
C VAL A 70 -5.85 0.10 -2.71
N GLY A 71 -6.08 0.35 -1.41
CA GLY A 71 -6.78 -0.56 -0.53
C GLY A 71 -8.25 -0.75 -0.91
N VAL A 72 -8.70 -2.00 -0.94
CA VAL A 72 -10.05 -2.36 -1.37
C VAL A 72 -10.84 -3.13 -0.31
N ASP A 73 -10.27 -3.26 0.88
CA ASP A 73 -10.79 -4.08 1.98
C ASP A 73 -12.26 -3.77 2.32
N LYS A 74 -12.64 -2.49 2.26
CA LYS A 74 -14.01 -2.03 2.50
C LYS A 74 -15.00 -2.68 1.53
N TYR A 75 -14.65 -2.76 0.26
CA TYR A 75 -15.53 -3.23 -0.82
C TYR A 75 -15.53 -4.75 -0.94
N THR A 76 -14.40 -5.40 -0.66
CA THR A 76 -14.29 -6.87 -0.68
C THR A 76 -15.01 -7.54 0.48
N LYS A 77 -15.26 -6.80 1.58
CA LYS A 77 -16.01 -7.27 2.76
C LYS A 77 -17.51 -6.96 2.71
N MET A 78 -17.97 -6.22 1.70
CA MET A 78 -19.41 -5.98 1.50
C MET A 78 -20.17 -7.29 1.31
N LYS A 79 -21.32 -7.43 1.96
CA LYS A 79 -22.17 -8.62 1.82
C LYS A 79 -22.65 -8.85 0.39
N ALA A 80 -22.91 -7.75 -0.34
CA ALA A 80 -23.35 -7.78 -1.72
C ALA A 80 -22.84 -6.54 -2.47
N PHE A 81 -21.72 -6.67 -3.15
CA PHE A 81 -21.28 -5.64 -4.10
C PHE A 81 -22.17 -5.72 -5.35
N PRO A 82 -22.73 -4.61 -5.89
CA PRO A 82 -23.68 -4.65 -6.98
C PRO A 82 -23.12 -5.33 -8.24
N THR A 83 -23.88 -6.26 -8.78
CA THR A 83 -23.55 -6.94 -10.04
C THR A 83 -23.54 -5.93 -11.20
N GLY A 84 -22.50 -5.97 -12.02
CA GLY A 84 -22.36 -5.08 -13.18
C GLY A 84 -21.66 -3.75 -12.88
N VAL A 85 -21.31 -3.47 -11.62
CA VAL A 85 -20.45 -2.33 -11.27
C VAL A 85 -19.00 -2.76 -11.30
N THR A 86 -18.18 -2.04 -12.08
CA THR A 86 -16.73 -2.25 -12.12
C THR A 86 -16.08 -1.44 -11.01
N LEU A 87 -15.16 -2.05 -10.25
CA LEU A 87 -14.32 -1.36 -9.28
C LEU A 87 -12.89 -1.26 -9.80
N THR A 88 -12.30 -0.09 -9.77
CA THR A 88 -10.87 0.14 -10.08
C THR A 88 -10.20 0.92 -8.95
N ASN A 89 -8.89 0.78 -8.79
CA ASN A 89 -8.13 1.48 -7.76
C ASN A 89 -6.99 2.33 -8.34
N ALA A 90 -6.28 3.05 -7.47
CA ALA A 90 -5.18 3.93 -7.87
C ALA A 90 -3.80 3.23 -7.78
N SER A 91 -3.73 1.92 -8.07
CA SER A 91 -2.45 1.22 -8.16
C SER A 91 -1.55 1.87 -9.22
N GLY A 92 -0.30 2.11 -8.87
CA GLY A 92 0.66 2.86 -9.68
C GLY A 92 0.95 4.28 -9.16
N ALA A 93 0.10 4.84 -8.27
CA ALA A 93 0.33 6.17 -7.71
C ALA A 93 1.30 6.18 -6.52
N PHE A 94 1.38 5.09 -5.75
CA PHE A 94 2.01 5.10 -4.43
C PHE A 94 3.37 4.42 -4.36
N GLY A 95 3.73 3.61 -5.37
CA GLY A 95 4.94 2.78 -5.31
C GLY A 95 6.23 3.56 -5.06
N LYS A 96 6.36 4.77 -5.65
CA LYS A 96 7.55 5.62 -5.48
C LYS A 96 7.69 6.10 -4.04
N ILE A 97 6.66 6.76 -3.51
CA ILE A 97 6.72 7.39 -2.19
C ILE A 97 6.84 6.35 -1.07
N ILE A 98 6.11 5.23 -1.17
CA ILE A 98 6.21 4.15 -0.19
C ILE A 98 7.61 3.52 -0.22
N SER A 99 8.23 3.39 -1.41
CA SER A 99 9.60 2.87 -1.46
C SER A 99 10.63 3.78 -0.81
N GLU A 100 10.47 5.10 -0.90
CA GLU A 100 11.30 6.08 -0.19
C GLU A 100 11.11 5.98 1.33
N TYR A 101 9.87 5.87 1.79
CA TYR A 101 9.54 5.63 3.19
C TYR A 101 10.21 4.37 3.72
N VAL A 102 10.10 3.25 3.01
CA VAL A 102 10.68 1.96 3.40
C VAL A 102 12.20 2.07 3.53
N ILE A 103 12.86 2.60 2.51
CA ILE A 103 14.33 2.72 2.48
C ILE A 103 14.82 3.66 3.57
N GLY A 104 14.18 4.82 3.74
CA GLY A 104 14.54 5.79 4.77
C GLY A 104 14.49 5.20 6.18
N ASN A 105 13.45 4.43 6.49
CA ASN A 105 13.29 3.79 7.80
C ASN A 105 14.26 2.61 8.01
N ILE A 106 14.56 1.81 6.98
CA ILE A 106 15.58 0.75 7.07
C ILE A 106 16.97 1.38 7.37
N ILE A 107 17.32 2.46 6.65
CA ILE A 107 18.55 3.20 6.92
C ILE A 107 18.56 3.76 8.35
N ALA A 108 17.43 4.30 8.82
CA ALA A 108 17.31 4.82 10.17
C ALA A 108 17.60 3.74 11.23
N LEU A 109 17.08 2.51 11.06
CA LEU A 109 17.34 1.38 11.95
C LEU A 109 18.82 0.94 11.87
N TYR A 110 19.39 0.72 10.68
CA TYR A 110 20.78 0.30 10.54
C TYR A 110 21.78 1.34 11.06
N ARG A 111 21.46 2.62 10.95
CA ARG A 111 22.30 3.72 11.43
C ARG A 111 21.94 4.15 12.84
N GLU A 112 21.00 3.47 13.51
CA GLU A 112 20.53 3.74 14.87
C GLU A 112 20.11 5.21 15.09
N LEU A 113 19.52 5.85 14.07
CA LEU A 113 19.12 7.25 14.14
C LEU A 113 18.12 7.53 15.28
N PRO A 114 17.15 6.65 15.62
CA PRO A 114 16.27 6.86 16.77
C PRO A 114 17.03 7.07 18.09
N ASN A 115 18.12 6.33 18.31
CA ASN A 115 18.96 6.47 19.50
C ASN A 115 19.70 7.82 19.51
N TYR A 116 20.20 8.27 18.37
CA TYR A 116 20.83 9.60 18.26
C TYR A 116 19.81 10.74 18.46
N TRP A 117 18.56 10.58 18.04
CA TRP A 117 17.50 11.56 18.32
C TRP A 117 17.19 11.65 19.83
N LYS A 118 17.13 10.52 20.54
CA LYS A 118 17.01 10.50 22.02
C LYS A 118 18.22 11.13 22.71
N ASN A 119 19.44 10.82 22.24
CA ASN A 119 20.67 11.40 22.76
C ASN A 119 20.71 12.92 22.55
N LYS A 120 20.26 13.42 21.39
CA LYS A 120 20.13 14.86 21.11
C LYS A 120 19.25 15.56 22.15
N GLN A 121 18.11 14.97 22.51
CA GLN A 121 17.21 15.54 23.51
C GLN A 121 17.86 15.62 24.92
N LYS A 122 18.80 14.73 25.20
CA LYS A 122 19.55 14.65 26.47
C LYS A 122 20.89 15.40 26.41
N HIS A 123 21.21 16.08 25.31
CA HIS A 123 22.48 16.73 25.03
C HIS A 123 23.70 15.79 25.17
N LEU A 124 23.55 14.53 24.79
CA LEU A 124 24.57 13.52 24.87
C LEU A 124 25.31 13.34 23.54
N TRP A 125 26.64 13.51 23.57
CA TRP A 125 27.51 13.24 22.43
C TRP A 125 28.11 11.81 22.57
N VAL A 126 27.32 10.81 22.17
CA VAL A 126 27.70 9.38 22.27
C VAL A 126 27.84 8.80 20.88
N GLN A 127 28.94 8.11 20.63
CA GLN A 127 29.17 7.37 19.38
C GLN A 127 28.74 5.92 19.56
N ASN A 128 27.80 5.46 18.75
CA ASN A 128 27.49 4.05 18.62
C ASN A 128 28.37 3.43 17.52
N ARG A 129 29.05 2.31 17.82
CA ARG A 129 29.99 1.65 16.90
C ARG A 129 29.36 0.45 16.18
N SER A 130 28.08 0.16 16.39
CA SER A 130 27.38 -1.00 15.83
C SER A 130 26.55 -0.69 14.57
N SER A 131 26.79 0.45 13.91
CA SER A 131 26.03 0.82 12.71
C SER A 131 26.31 -0.14 11.55
N GLU A 132 25.25 -0.54 10.85
CA GLU A 132 25.29 -1.41 9.69
C GLU A 132 24.90 -0.67 8.39
N THR A 133 24.94 -1.39 7.28
CA THR A 133 24.61 -0.88 5.95
C THR A 133 23.62 -1.80 5.24
N ILE A 134 22.84 -1.23 4.32
CA ILE A 134 21.98 -2.00 3.38
C ILE A 134 22.85 -2.69 2.31
N TYR A 135 24.04 -2.17 2.00
CA TYR A 135 24.91 -2.67 0.94
C TYR A 135 25.08 -4.20 1.01
N GLY A 136 24.83 -4.86 -0.10
CA GLY A 136 25.02 -6.30 -0.25
C GLY A 136 24.05 -7.20 0.54
N LYS A 137 23.01 -6.65 1.16
CA LYS A 137 22.04 -7.44 1.94
C LYS A 137 21.07 -8.20 1.04
N ASN A 138 20.54 -9.33 1.55
CA ASN A 138 19.47 -10.11 0.92
C ASN A 138 18.11 -9.54 1.34
N ILE A 139 17.34 -9.07 0.38
CA ILE A 139 16.03 -8.47 0.58
C ILE A 139 14.95 -9.44 0.12
N LEU A 140 13.98 -9.74 0.97
CA LEU A 140 12.79 -10.52 0.62
C LEU A 140 11.58 -9.59 0.61
N ILE A 141 10.92 -9.47 -0.55
CA ILE A 141 9.72 -8.65 -0.72
C ILE A 141 8.52 -9.56 -0.91
N LEU A 142 7.58 -9.51 0.05
CA LEU A 142 6.31 -10.21 -0.03
C LEU A 142 5.30 -9.33 -0.78
N GLY A 143 5.05 -9.68 -2.04
CA GLY A 143 4.24 -8.92 -2.97
C GLY A 143 5.05 -8.23 -4.07
N THR A 144 4.86 -8.67 -5.31
CA THR A 144 5.58 -8.16 -6.50
C THR A 144 4.70 -7.24 -7.36
N GLY A 145 3.76 -6.53 -6.72
CA GLY A 145 2.90 -5.51 -7.34
C GLY A 145 3.64 -4.17 -7.51
N ASP A 146 2.89 -3.08 -7.70
CA ASP A 146 3.46 -1.74 -7.90
C ASP A 146 4.43 -1.34 -6.77
N ILE A 147 4.01 -1.46 -5.51
CA ILE A 147 4.84 -1.09 -4.35
C ILE A 147 6.10 -1.95 -4.30
N GLY A 148 5.96 -3.28 -4.36
CA GLY A 148 7.11 -4.20 -4.28
C GLY A 148 8.12 -4.00 -5.41
N ARG A 149 7.67 -3.76 -6.65
CA ARG A 149 8.56 -3.44 -7.80
C ARG A 149 9.30 -2.12 -7.61
N ASN A 150 8.63 -1.10 -7.10
CA ASN A 150 9.27 0.20 -6.82
C ASN A 150 10.31 0.09 -5.70
N ILE A 151 10.05 -0.71 -4.65
CA ILE A 151 11.03 -1.00 -3.60
C ILE A 151 12.20 -1.79 -4.20
N ALA A 152 11.94 -2.88 -4.92
CA ALA A 152 12.96 -3.71 -5.54
C ALA A 152 13.90 -2.89 -6.44
N HIS A 153 13.31 -2.07 -7.33
CA HIS A 153 14.06 -1.20 -8.23
C HIS A 153 15.05 -0.28 -7.49
N ARG A 154 14.61 0.33 -6.37
CA ARG A 154 15.46 1.25 -5.60
C ARG A 154 16.47 0.53 -4.72
N MET A 155 16.12 -0.64 -4.18
CA MET A 155 17.05 -1.47 -3.40
C MET A 155 18.26 -1.90 -4.22
N LYS A 156 18.12 -2.13 -5.52
CA LYS A 156 19.22 -2.46 -6.44
C LYS A 156 20.32 -1.41 -6.45
N ALA A 157 20.02 -0.14 -6.18
CA ALA A 157 21.02 0.93 -6.08
C ALA A 157 21.99 0.74 -4.89
N PHE A 158 21.64 -0.11 -3.92
CA PHE A 158 22.52 -0.49 -2.79
C PHE A 158 23.23 -1.83 -3.04
N GLU A 159 23.27 -2.32 -4.28
CA GLU A 159 23.89 -3.59 -4.66
C GLU A 159 23.34 -4.79 -3.86
N THR A 160 22.06 -4.74 -3.49
CA THR A 160 21.37 -5.81 -2.76
C THR A 160 20.93 -6.93 -3.69
N HIS A 161 20.78 -8.14 -3.15
CA HIS A 161 20.08 -9.23 -3.82
C HIS A 161 18.60 -9.22 -3.44
N VAL A 162 17.71 -9.03 -4.42
CA VAL A 162 16.29 -8.82 -4.17
C VAL A 162 15.47 -10.01 -4.66
N THR A 163 14.83 -10.69 -3.71
CA THR A 163 13.92 -11.81 -3.98
C THR A 163 12.47 -11.37 -3.76
N GLY A 164 11.59 -11.71 -4.70
CA GLY A 164 10.16 -11.46 -4.61
C GLY A 164 9.35 -12.72 -4.31
N ILE A 165 8.32 -12.61 -3.47
CA ILE A 165 7.29 -13.65 -3.30
C ILE A 165 5.97 -13.13 -3.87
N LYS A 166 5.29 -13.94 -4.67
CA LYS A 166 3.95 -13.67 -5.20
C LYS A 166 3.06 -14.91 -5.05
N ARG A 167 1.74 -14.71 -5.16
CA ARG A 167 0.77 -15.79 -5.01
C ARG A 167 1.01 -16.94 -6.01
N THR A 168 1.26 -16.60 -7.27
CA THR A 168 1.51 -17.58 -8.34
C THR A 168 2.66 -17.08 -9.21
N ALA A 169 3.78 -17.82 -9.20
CA ALA A 169 4.93 -17.52 -10.05
C ALA A 169 4.86 -18.40 -11.32
N VAL A 170 4.59 -17.78 -12.46
CA VAL A 170 4.64 -18.45 -13.77
C VAL A 170 5.85 -17.94 -14.56
N PRO A 171 6.59 -18.82 -15.27
CA PRO A 171 7.84 -18.45 -15.92
C PRO A 171 7.76 -17.24 -16.86
N GLU A 172 6.66 -17.09 -17.61
CA GLU A 172 6.46 -15.99 -18.54
C GLU A 172 6.39 -14.63 -17.84
N HIS A 173 5.87 -14.58 -16.61
CA HIS A 173 5.79 -13.36 -15.83
C HIS A 173 7.14 -12.97 -15.21
N LEU A 174 8.01 -13.94 -14.93
CA LEU A 174 9.30 -13.71 -14.27
C LEU A 174 10.25 -12.93 -15.17
N GLN A 175 10.25 -13.19 -16.47
CA GLN A 175 11.08 -12.48 -17.44
C GLN A 175 10.76 -10.98 -17.53
N GLN A 176 9.57 -10.56 -17.09
CA GLN A 176 9.11 -9.17 -17.09
C GLN A 176 9.40 -8.43 -15.78
N MET A 177 9.91 -9.13 -14.76
CA MET A 177 10.16 -8.57 -13.43
C MET A 177 11.65 -8.29 -13.20
N LYS A 178 12.23 -7.43 -14.07
CA LYS A 178 13.67 -7.10 -14.07
C LYS A 178 14.17 -6.41 -12.79
N GLU A 179 13.25 -5.94 -11.96
CA GLU A 179 13.55 -5.31 -10.68
C GLU A 179 14.00 -6.31 -9.61
N PHE A 180 13.65 -7.60 -9.77
CA PHE A 180 14.02 -8.68 -8.87
C PHE A 180 15.14 -9.54 -9.48
N ASP A 181 16.01 -10.06 -8.63
CA ASP A 181 16.98 -11.09 -9.03
C ASP A 181 16.31 -12.45 -9.15
N GLU A 182 15.39 -12.75 -8.22
CA GLU A 182 14.63 -13.99 -8.16
C GLU A 182 13.17 -13.70 -7.77
N VAL A 183 12.25 -14.50 -8.27
CA VAL A 183 10.83 -14.45 -7.87
C VAL A 183 10.31 -15.87 -7.68
N TYR A 184 9.68 -16.11 -6.55
CA TYR A 184 9.09 -17.40 -6.18
C TYR A 184 7.61 -17.26 -5.85
N ASP A 185 6.92 -18.38 -5.78
CA ASP A 185 5.58 -18.45 -5.20
C ASP A 185 5.63 -18.66 -3.67
N LEU A 186 4.46 -18.71 -3.04
CA LEU A 186 4.35 -18.88 -1.59
C LEU A 186 4.95 -20.18 -1.04
N THR A 187 5.14 -21.21 -1.87
CA THR A 187 5.72 -22.48 -1.40
C THR A 187 7.19 -22.34 -0.99
N ALA A 188 7.89 -21.36 -1.54
CA ALA A 188 9.27 -21.06 -1.19
C ALA A 188 9.42 -20.12 0.00
N LEU A 189 8.32 -19.58 0.57
CA LEU A 189 8.37 -18.54 1.60
C LEU A 189 9.28 -18.89 2.77
N ASP A 190 9.08 -20.05 3.37
CA ASP A 190 9.81 -20.46 4.58
C ASP A 190 11.32 -20.58 4.32
N GLN A 191 11.70 -21.05 3.13
CA GLN A 191 13.12 -21.11 2.74
C GLN A 191 13.72 -19.71 2.51
N GLN A 192 12.95 -18.79 1.93
CA GLN A 192 13.45 -17.45 1.62
C GLN A 192 13.51 -16.57 2.87
N LEU A 193 12.62 -16.76 3.85
CA LEU A 193 12.69 -16.07 5.14
C LEU A 193 14.02 -16.31 5.86
N GLN A 194 14.52 -17.55 5.84
CA GLN A 194 15.79 -17.92 6.47
C GLN A 194 17.02 -17.28 5.83
N LYS A 195 16.92 -16.81 4.59
CA LYS A 195 18.03 -16.21 3.83
C LYS A 195 18.03 -14.68 3.90
N ALA A 196 16.89 -14.07 4.23
CA ALA A 196 16.70 -12.64 4.15
C ALA A 196 17.33 -11.89 5.35
N ASP A 197 18.05 -10.81 5.07
CA ASP A 197 18.49 -9.84 6.06
C ASP A 197 17.41 -8.77 6.32
N ILE A 198 16.55 -8.54 5.32
CA ILE A 198 15.43 -7.62 5.39
C ILE A 198 14.21 -8.28 4.75
N VAL A 199 13.07 -8.31 5.46
CA VAL A 199 11.78 -8.79 4.95
C VAL A 199 10.80 -7.63 4.86
N ILE A 200 10.16 -7.44 3.70
CA ILE A 200 9.26 -6.32 3.44
C ILE A 200 7.90 -6.84 3.01
N GLY A 201 6.86 -6.61 3.82
CA GLY A 201 5.47 -6.95 3.55
C GLY A 201 4.77 -5.86 2.76
N CYS A 202 4.33 -6.20 1.52
CA CYS A 202 3.54 -5.34 0.62
C CYS A 202 2.29 -6.07 0.11
N LEU A 203 1.79 -7.06 0.88
CA LEU A 203 0.67 -7.89 0.48
C LEU A 203 -0.68 -7.23 0.79
N PRO A 204 -1.72 -7.49 -0.01
CA PRO A 204 -3.09 -7.12 0.33
C PRO A 204 -3.61 -7.95 1.51
N GLY A 205 -4.67 -7.47 2.16
CA GLY A 205 -5.36 -8.18 3.25
C GLY A 205 -6.37 -9.19 2.70
N THR A 206 -5.94 -10.43 2.53
CA THR A 206 -6.80 -11.54 2.08
C THR A 206 -6.81 -12.66 3.12
N PRO A 207 -7.76 -13.62 3.06
CA PRO A 207 -7.72 -14.78 3.95
C PRO A 207 -6.39 -15.54 3.90
N GLU A 208 -5.75 -15.62 2.71
CA GLU A 208 -4.48 -16.34 2.52
C GLU A 208 -3.27 -15.59 3.08
N THR A 209 -3.35 -14.27 3.22
CA THR A 209 -2.25 -13.44 3.75
C THR A 209 -2.40 -13.11 5.22
N LYS A 210 -3.59 -13.36 5.79
CA LYS A 210 -3.85 -13.13 7.22
C LYS A 210 -3.01 -14.06 8.07
N GLY A 211 -2.21 -13.51 8.99
CA GLY A 211 -1.32 -14.25 9.87
C GLY A 211 -0.23 -15.03 9.13
N LEU A 212 0.08 -14.63 7.89
CA LEU A 212 1.08 -15.33 7.08
C LEU A 212 2.46 -15.31 7.75
N LEU A 213 2.83 -14.23 8.43
CA LEU A 213 4.04 -14.12 9.23
C LEU A 213 3.71 -14.33 10.71
N ASN A 214 3.37 -15.58 11.07
CA ASN A 214 3.15 -16.02 12.44
C ASN A 214 4.47 -16.14 13.22
N TYR A 215 4.40 -16.50 14.50
CA TYR A 215 5.59 -16.62 15.37
C TYR A 215 6.68 -17.52 14.79
N GLU A 216 6.34 -18.70 14.28
CA GLU A 216 7.31 -19.66 13.75
C GLU A 216 8.07 -19.08 12.55
N ARG A 217 7.36 -18.39 11.65
CA ARG A 217 7.96 -17.74 10.48
C ARG A 217 8.80 -16.53 10.86
N LEU A 218 8.32 -15.70 11.79
CA LEU A 218 9.11 -14.58 12.31
C LEU A 218 10.39 -15.07 13.00
N TYR A 219 10.31 -16.13 13.78
CA TYR A 219 11.47 -16.71 14.46
C TYR A 219 12.41 -17.46 13.51
N SER A 220 11.90 -17.92 12.35
CA SER A 220 12.74 -18.55 11.31
C SER A 220 13.55 -17.57 10.48
N MET A 221 13.23 -16.27 10.55
CA MET A 221 14.05 -15.23 9.92
C MET A 221 15.47 -15.24 10.51
N LYS A 222 16.42 -14.66 9.79
CA LYS A 222 17.76 -14.50 10.38
C LYS A 222 17.70 -13.72 11.69
N LYS A 223 18.49 -14.14 12.66
CA LYS A 223 18.77 -13.29 13.82
C LYS A 223 19.27 -11.93 13.34
N ASP A 224 18.80 -10.88 14.00
CA ASP A 224 19.12 -9.48 13.66
C ASP A 224 18.59 -9.03 12.27
N ALA A 225 17.62 -9.75 11.69
CA ALA A 225 16.91 -9.29 10.51
C ALA A 225 16.03 -8.07 10.82
N ILE A 226 15.76 -7.26 9.79
CA ILE A 226 14.78 -6.18 9.85
C ILE A 226 13.48 -6.65 9.17
N LEU A 227 12.33 -6.37 9.82
CA LEU A 227 11.01 -6.59 9.28
C LEU A 227 10.32 -5.25 8.99
N VAL A 228 9.74 -5.11 7.81
CA VAL A 228 8.96 -3.93 7.40
C VAL A 228 7.56 -4.36 6.98
N ASN A 229 6.52 -3.69 7.44
CA ASN A 229 5.16 -3.90 6.95
C ASN A 229 4.52 -2.58 6.51
N VAL A 230 4.31 -2.47 5.19
CA VAL A 230 3.61 -1.36 4.51
C VAL A 230 2.44 -1.87 3.67
N GLY A 231 2.04 -3.11 3.87
CA GLY A 231 0.90 -3.73 3.20
C GLY A 231 -0.37 -3.64 4.01
N ARG A 232 -0.62 -4.68 4.83
CA ARG A 232 -1.75 -4.72 5.77
C ARG A 232 -1.30 -5.28 7.12
N GLY A 233 -1.85 -4.73 8.20
CA GLY A 233 -1.54 -5.18 9.56
C GLY A 233 -1.86 -6.63 9.82
N SER A 234 -2.92 -7.15 9.20
CA SER A 234 -3.30 -8.56 9.31
C SER A 234 -2.27 -9.57 8.80
N LEU A 235 -1.20 -9.13 8.12
CA LEU A 235 -0.10 -9.98 7.69
C LEU A 235 0.64 -10.62 8.87
N ILE A 236 0.74 -9.87 9.98
CA ILE A 236 1.55 -10.23 11.15
C ILE A 236 0.65 -10.20 12.38
N PRO A 237 0.42 -11.34 13.06
CA PRO A 237 -0.25 -11.33 14.35
C PRO A 237 0.53 -10.49 15.36
N THR A 238 -0.13 -9.52 15.97
CA THR A 238 0.53 -8.52 16.82
C THR A 238 1.22 -9.18 18.05
N GLU A 239 0.58 -10.18 18.65
CA GLU A 239 1.14 -10.90 19.80
C GLU A 239 2.40 -11.69 19.43
N ASP A 240 2.41 -12.33 18.27
CA ASP A 240 3.56 -13.07 17.76
C ASP A 240 4.76 -12.14 17.52
N LEU A 241 4.51 -10.95 16.94
CA LEU A 241 5.55 -9.96 16.71
C LEU A 241 6.12 -9.42 18.02
N ILE A 242 5.27 -9.08 18.99
CA ILE A 242 5.69 -8.61 20.32
C ILE A 242 6.61 -9.64 20.95
N ARG A 243 6.20 -10.90 20.97
CA ARG A 243 6.98 -11.99 21.54
C ARG A 243 8.37 -12.13 20.91
N VAL A 244 8.46 -12.11 19.58
CA VAL A 244 9.74 -12.23 18.86
C VAL A 244 10.66 -11.03 19.12
N LEU A 245 10.08 -9.83 19.27
CA LEU A 245 10.83 -8.61 19.61
C LEU A 245 11.34 -8.63 21.05
N GLU A 246 10.53 -9.10 22.03
CA GLU A 246 10.93 -9.27 23.43
C GLU A 246 12.05 -10.31 23.60
N GLU A 247 12.04 -11.35 22.78
CA GLU A 247 13.11 -12.37 22.72
C GLU A 247 14.41 -11.85 22.08
N GLY A 248 14.39 -10.62 21.54
CA GLY A 248 15.56 -9.99 20.93
C GLY A 248 16.04 -10.71 19.67
N HIS A 249 15.14 -11.37 18.93
CA HIS A 249 15.49 -12.11 17.73
C HIS A 249 15.66 -11.21 16.51
N LEU A 250 14.79 -10.20 16.35
CA LEU A 250 14.88 -9.23 15.28
C LEU A 250 15.68 -7.99 15.70
N LYS A 251 16.48 -7.43 14.78
CA LYS A 251 17.16 -6.14 14.99
C LYS A 251 16.16 -5.02 15.23
N GLY A 252 15.08 -5.01 14.47
CA GLY A 252 14.01 -4.04 14.60
C GLY A 252 12.93 -4.21 13.54
N THR A 253 11.89 -3.41 13.66
CA THR A 253 10.78 -3.43 12.73
C THR A 253 10.28 -2.04 12.37
N VAL A 254 9.75 -1.89 11.16
CA VAL A 254 9.08 -0.70 10.65
C VAL A 254 7.62 -1.06 10.36
N LEU A 255 6.71 -0.46 11.08
CA LEU A 255 5.28 -0.75 10.98
C LEU A 255 4.52 0.52 10.63
N ASP A 256 3.93 0.53 9.45
CA ASP A 256 2.99 1.58 9.04
C ASP A 256 1.54 1.14 9.20
N VAL A 257 1.32 -0.18 9.38
CA VAL A 257 -0.01 -0.81 9.47
C VAL A 257 -0.06 -1.83 10.60
N PHE A 258 -1.26 -1.97 11.22
CA PHE A 258 -1.48 -2.81 12.39
C PHE A 258 -2.76 -3.64 12.24
N GLU A 259 -2.88 -4.78 12.96
CA GLU A 259 -4.11 -5.58 12.97
C GLU A 259 -5.32 -4.77 13.47
N THR A 260 -5.07 -3.89 14.44
CA THR A 260 -6.05 -2.94 14.97
C THR A 260 -5.53 -1.53 14.75
N GLU A 261 -6.26 -0.74 13.99
CA GLU A 261 -5.98 0.67 13.72
C GLU A 261 -7.16 1.53 14.21
N PRO A 262 -6.89 2.58 15.00
CA PRO A 262 -5.59 3.00 15.56
C PRO A 262 -4.95 1.98 16.49
N LEU A 263 -3.59 1.93 16.51
CA LEU A 263 -2.86 1.08 17.46
C LEU A 263 -3.25 1.44 18.89
N PRO A 264 -3.72 0.47 19.72
CA PRO A 264 -4.12 0.75 21.10
C PRO A 264 -3.01 1.41 21.91
N GLU A 265 -3.37 2.40 22.75
CA GLU A 265 -2.42 3.12 23.60
C GLU A 265 -1.68 2.18 24.59
N THR A 266 -2.30 1.06 24.93
CA THR A 266 -1.72 0.03 25.81
C THR A 266 -0.77 -0.93 25.13
N SER A 267 -0.56 -0.80 23.80
CA SER A 267 0.31 -1.72 23.07
C SER A 267 1.75 -1.61 23.54
N PRO A 268 2.42 -2.74 23.87
CA PRO A 268 3.85 -2.74 24.21
C PRO A 268 4.75 -2.18 23.10
N LEU A 269 4.33 -2.24 21.85
CA LEU A 269 5.10 -1.76 20.69
C LEU A 269 5.51 -0.28 20.82
N TRP A 270 4.71 0.56 21.52
CA TRP A 270 5.04 1.97 21.74
C TRP A 270 6.34 2.19 22.52
N ASN A 271 6.69 1.24 23.41
CA ASN A 271 7.84 1.35 24.28
C ASN A 271 9.08 0.61 23.76
N MET A 272 8.97 -0.11 22.65
CA MET A 272 10.09 -0.85 22.06
C MET A 272 10.97 0.09 21.23
N GLU A 273 12.24 0.23 21.62
CA GLU A 273 13.18 1.18 21.01
C GLU A 273 13.54 0.84 19.56
N ASN A 274 13.46 -0.44 19.20
CA ASN A 274 13.73 -0.97 17.87
C ASN A 274 12.50 -1.09 16.97
N VAL A 275 11.37 -0.49 17.37
CA VAL A 275 10.12 -0.44 16.60
C VAL A 275 9.88 0.98 16.09
N LEU A 276 9.87 1.16 14.78
CA LEU A 276 9.46 2.41 14.14
C LEU A 276 7.98 2.31 13.76
N ILE A 277 7.16 3.21 14.31
CA ILE A 277 5.71 3.24 14.14
C ILE A 277 5.31 4.49 13.38
N THR A 278 4.47 4.33 12.36
CA THR A 278 3.76 5.44 11.72
C THR A 278 2.27 5.08 11.54
N PRO A 279 1.37 6.08 11.56
CA PRO A 279 -0.06 5.84 11.57
C PRO A 279 -0.65 5.72 10.16
N HIS A 280 -0.24 4.69 9.40
CA HIS A 280 -0.72 4.35 8.06
C HIS A 280 -0.54 5.50 7.05
N ILE A 281 0.70 6.06 7.00
CA ILE A 281 1.04 7.24 6.21
C ILE A 281 2.19 7.05 5.22
N ALA A 282 2.68 5.80 5.05
CA ALA A 282 3.76 5.51 4.10
C ALA A 282 3.41 5.93 2.66
N GLY A 283 2.12 5.89 2.32
CA GLY A 283 1.59 6.36 1.04
C GLY A 283 0.52 7.44 1.25
N PRO A 284 0.88 8.70 1.59
CA PRO A 284 -0.10 9.75 1.77
C PRO A 284 -0.85 10.03 0.47
N SER A 285 -2.18 10.14 0.56
CA SER A 285 -3.06 10.47 -0.55
C SER A 285 -3.30 12.00 -0.62
N PHE A 286 -4.56 12.42 -0.76
CA PHE A 286 -4.92 13.83 -0.85
C PHE A 286 -4.52 14.63 0.39
N GLY A 287 -3.93 15.82 0.15
CA GLY A 287 -3.45 16.73 1.20
C GLY A 287 -2.04 16.42 1.74
N GLY A 288 -1.45 15.28 1.37
CA GLY A 288 -0.13 14.88 1.87
C GLY A 288 1.03 15.11 0.91
N ASN A 289 0.84 14.84 -0.39
CA ASN A 289 1.90 14.94 -1.39
C ASN A 289 1.34 15.28 -2.77
N ALA A 290 1.86 16.35 -3.40
CA ALA A 290 1.34 16.86 -4.67
C ALA A 290 1.58 15.88 -5.83
N GLU A 291 2.77 15.28 -5.91
CA GLU A 291 3.12 14.36 -7.00
C GLU A 291 2.25 13.09 -6.96
N VAL A 292 1.92 12.60 -5.76
CA VAL A 292 1.00 11.45 -5.60
C VAL A 292 -0.42 11.85 -6.01
N GLN A 293 -0.88 13.05 -5.65
CA GLN A 293 -2.18 13.55 -6.07
C GLN A 293 -2.29 13.64 -7.58
N ASP A 294 -1.27 14.18 -8.26
CA ASP A 294 -1.22 14.27 -9.71
C ASP A 294 -1.27 12.88 -10.36
N MET A 295 -0.54 11.91 -9.81
CA MET A 295 -0.59 10.52 -10.29
C MET A 295 -1.99 9.91 -10.11
N ILE A 296 -2.65 10.14 -8.98
CA ILE A 296 -4.03 9.68 -8.74
C ILE A 296 -4.98 10.28 -9.78
N TRP A 297 -4.95 11.61 -9.96
CA TRP A 297 -5.82 12.28 -10.93
C TRP A 297 -5.56 11.83 -12.36
N ASN A 298 -4.30 11.59 -12.73
CA ASN A 298 -3.95 11.06 -14.05
C ASN A 298 -4.54 9.66 -14.27
N ILE A 299 -4.50 8.78 -13.25
CA ILE A 299 -5.14 7.45 -13.32
C ILE A 299 -6.66 7.60 -13.47
N CYS A 300 -7.29 8.49 -12.68
CA CYS A 300 -8.73 8.75 -12.77
C CYS A 300 -9.14 9.24 -14.16
N MET A 301 -8.43 10.24 -14.69
CA MET A 301 -8.70 10.82 -16.03
C MET A 301 -8.43 9.81 -17.14
N GLU A 302 -7.37 9.01 -17.06
CA GLU A 302 -7.10 7.97 -18.05
C GLU A 302 -8.20 6.90 -18.06
N ASN A 303 -8.64 6.47 -16.87
CA ASN A 303 -9.72 5.49 -16.79
C ASN A 303 -11.06 6.08 -17.23
N LEU A 304 -11.35 7.35 -16.95
CA LEU A 304 -12.56 8.01 -17.48
C LEU A 304 -12.54 8.08 -19.00
N GLU A 305 -11.39 8.43 -19.61
CA GLU A 305 -11.23 8.41 -21.06
C GLU A 305 -11.43 7.00 -21.64
N ARG A 306 -10.92 5.96 -20.97
CA ARG A 306 -11.13 4.57 -21.36
C ARG A 306 -12.60 4.18 -21.29
N TYR A 307 -13.27 4.56 -20.20
CA TYR A 307 -14.71 4.30 -19.98
C TYR A 307 -15.55 4.90 -21.10
N LEU A 308 -15.36 6.19 -21.39
CA LEU A 308 -16.06 6.91 -22.44
C LEU A 308 -15.85 6.32 -23.85
N ASN A 309 -14.70 5.72 -24.09
CA ASN A 309 -14.36 5.07 -25.37
C ASN A 309 -14.64 3.55 -25.39
N GLY A 310 -15.33 2.99 -24.39
CA GLY A 310 -15.61 1.56 -24.29
C GLY A 310 -14.37 0.67 -24.20
N LYS A 311 -13.22 1.22 -23.77
CA LYS A 311 -11.97 0.48 -23.60
C LYS A 311 -11.90 -0.17 -22.22
N LYS A 312 -11.17 -1.29 -22.11
CA LYS A 312 -10.91 -1.95 -20.82
C LYS A 312 -10.24 -0.98 -19.86
N LEU A 313 -10.80 -0.83 -18.65
CA LEU A 313 -10.24 -0.01 -17.59
C LEU A 313 -8.92 -0.62 -17.05
N LYS A 314 -8.05 0.23 -16.52
CA LYS A 314 -6.86 -0.18 -15.79
C LYS A 314 -7.19 -0.45 -14.32
N ASN A 315 -6.37 -1.25 -13.66
CA ASN A 315 -6.45 -1.52 -12.22
C ASN A 315 -7.83 -2.05 -11.77
N ILE A 316 -8.45 -2.91 -12.59
CA ILE A 316 -9.72 -3.54 -12.21
C ILE A 316 -9.49 -4.44 -11.01
N VAL A 317 -10.25 -4.19 -9.96
CA VAL A 317 -10.23 -4.98 -8.72
C VAL A 317 -10.98 -6.28 -8.93
N ARG A 318 -10.35 -7.37 -8.55
CA ARG A 318 -10.98 -8.70 -8.54
C ARG A 318 -11.52 -8.95 -7.14
N LEU A 319 -12.78 -8.60 -6.89
CA LEU A 319 -13.39 -8.71 -5.54
C LEU A 319 -13.23 -10.10 -4.91
N LYS A 320 -13.28 -11.17 -5.72
CA LYS A 320 -13.07 -12.56 -5.26
C LYS A 320 -11.63 -12.82 -4.78
N ASP A 321 -10.66 -12.12 -5.33
CA ASP A 321 -9.25 -12.26 -5.02
C ASP A 321 -8.81 -11.31 -3.88
N GLY A 322 -9.65 -10.35 -3.51
CA GLY A 322 -9.37 -9.37 -2.45
C GLY A 322 -8.51 -8.17 -2.90
N TYR A 323 -8.22 -8.02 -4.21
CA TYR A 323 -7.41 -6.93 -4.74
C TYR A 323 -7.56 -6.75 -6.24
#